data_9efed9a7de92e82fa3b44f932fe31322
#
_entry.id   9efed9a7de92e82fa3b44f932fe31322
#
_cell.length_a   1.000
_cell.length_b   1.000
_cell.length_c   1.000
_cell.angle_alpha   90.00
_cell.angle_beta   90.00
_cell.angle_gamma   90.00
#
_symmetry.space_group_name_H-M   'P 1'
#
loop_
_entity.id
_entity.type
_entity.pdbx_description
1 polymer ?
#
loop_
_entity_poly.entity_id
_entity_poly.type
_entity_poly.pdbx_seq_one_letter_code
_entity_poly.pdbx_strand_id
1 'polypeptide(L)'
;MRILHSLSILIVFIFHTFYVFADLNEGYAFRSLDINNGLSQNTVHAILQDKQGFMWFGTKDGLDRYDGISFRAFMKESGTLGNNFITSLYEDQQGQIWIGTDVGLYVYSPEHETVERFIMKSDLDTGIDYTVNLVTGDKDGGIWVVTQSQAVFYYNPQTNKLINYLSDQSGRLKFGSLGQLYFDSDNVCWLDIRCLLYTSD
;
A
#
# COMPACT_ATOMS: atom_id res chain seq x y z
N MET A 1 -57.67 6.58 -34.89
CA MET A 1 -57.08 6.96 -33.57
C MET A 1 -56.52 5.78 -32.78
N ARG A 2 -57.16 4.60 -32.72
CA ARG A 2 -56.62 3.42 -31.99
C ARG A 2 -55.30 2.84 -32.53
N ILE A 3 -55.09 2.88 -33.86
CA ILE A 3 -53.87 2.31 -34.51
C ILE A 3 -52.64 3.16 -34.22
N LEU A 4 -52.75 4.47 -34.16
CA LEU A 4 -51.64 5.38 -33.81
C LEU A 4 -51.13 5.16 -32.36
N HIS A 5 -52.03 4.92 -31.40
CA HIS A 5 -51.66 4.67 -30.01
C HIS A 5 -50.95 3.33 -29.85
N SER A 6 -51.38 2.31 -30.60
CA SER A 6 -50.72 0.98 -30.61
C SER A 6 -49.31 1.03 -31.19
N LEU A 7 -49.09 1.84 -32.24
CA LEU A 7 -47.77 2.05 -32.84
C LEU A 7 -46.81 2.81 -31.92
N SER A 8 -47.32 3.83 -31.19
CA SER A 8 -46.50 4.59 -30.22
C SER A 8 -46.03 3.72 -29.06
N ILE A 9 -46.90 2.85 -28.55
CA ILE A 9 -46.54 1.92 -27.47
C ILE A 9 -45.48 0.91 -27.92
N LEU A 10 -45.58 0.41 -29.14
CA LEU A 10 -44.61 -0.52 -29.70
C LEU A 10 -43.24 0.13 -29.88
N ILE A 11 -43.19 1.38 -30.36
CA ILE A 11 -41.92 2.13 -30.50
C ILE A 11 -41.25 2.39 -29.13
N VAL A 12 -42.00 2.75 -28.10
CA VAL A 12 -41.49 2.94 -26.74
C VAL A 12 -40.94 1.64 -26.16
N PHE A 13 -41.59 0.50 -26.42
CA PHE A 13 -41.09 -0.82 -25.99
C PHE A 13 -39.80 -1.22 -26.72
N ILE A 14 -39.68 -0.93 -28.02
CA ILE A 14 -38.44 -1.20 -28.77
C ILE A 14 -37.29 -0.34 -28.27
N PHE A 15 -37.53 0.93 -27.97
CA PHE A 15 -36.48 1.80 -27.38
C PHE A 15 -36.07 1.35 -25.95
N HIS A 16 -37.00 0.86 -25.13
CA HIS A 16 -36.66 0.34 -23.78
C HIS A 16 -35.84 -0.96 -23.86
N THR A 17 -36.12 -1.83 -24.80
CA THR A 17 -35.33 -3.06 -24.98
C THR A 17 -33.91 -2.78 -25.51
N PHE A 18 -33.71 -1.73 -26.31
CA PHE A 18 -32.37 -1.33 -26.76
C PHE A 18 -31.53 -0.75 -25.64
N TYR A 19 -32.10 -0.03 -24.65
CA TYR A 19 -31.36 0.49 -23.49
C TYR A 19 -30.92 -0.62 -22.55
N VAL A 20 -31.64 -1.72 -22.43
CA VAL A 20 -31.30 -2.83 -21.52
C VAL A 20 -30.19 -3.72 -22.08
N PHE A 21 -29.95 -3.74 -23.39
CA PHE A 21 -28.91 -4.56 -24.02
C PHE A 21 -27.53 -3.86 -24.12
N ALA A 22 -27.44 -2.57 -23.84
CA ALA A 22 -26.17 -1.82 -23.94
C ALA A 22 -25.23 -2.01 -22.74
N ASP A 23 -25.70 -2.62 -21.65
CA ASP A 23 -24.97 -2.68 -20.37
C ASP A 23 -24.38 -4.07 -20.04
N LEU A 24 -24.37 -5.02 -20.99
CA LEU A 24 -23.96 -6.41 -20.74
C LEU A 24 -22.56 -6.77 -21.25
N ASN A 25 -21.74 -5.79 -21.63
CA ASN A 25 -20.39 -6.09 -22.13
C ASN A 25 -19.33 -5.10 -21.59
N GLU A 26 -19.31 -4.85 -20.29
CA GLU A 26 -18.09 -4.34 -19.64
C GLU A 26 -17.08 -5.50 -19.58
N GLY A 27 -16.50 -5.82 -20.72
CA GLY A 27 -15.34 -6.68 -20.79
C GLY A 27 -14.19 -5.99 -20.08
N TYR A 28 -13.61 -6.65 -19.06
CA TYR A 28 -12.39 -6.14 -18.43
C TYR A 28 -11.30 -6.01 -19.48
N ALA A 29 -10.76 -4.80 -19.65
CA ALA A 29 -9.60 -4.56 -20.49
C ALA A 29 -8.35 -4.67 -19.63
N PHE A 30 -7.46 -5.60 -19.99
CA PHE A 30 -6.17 -5.75 -19.33
C PHE A 30 -5.10 -5.00 -20.12
N ARG A 31 -4.29 -4.19 -19.43
CA ARG A 31 -3.10 -3.54 -19.96
C ARG A 31 -1.90 -3.99 -19.15
N SER A 32 -0.85 -4.46 -19.82
CA SER A 32 0.44 -4.74 -19.18
C SER A 32 1.26 -3.46 -19.11
N LEU A 33 1.86 -3.22 -17.95
CA LEU A 33 2.86 -2.18 -17.72
C LEU A 33 4.16 -2.86 -17.27
N ASP A 34 5.26 -2.58 -17.96
CA ASP A 34 6.55 -3.17 -17.71
C ASP A 34 7.70 -2.15 -17.88
N ILE A 35 8.94 -2.62 -17.85
CA ILE A 35 10.12 -1.76 -18.02
C ILE A 35 10.14 -1.02 -19.38
N ASN A 36 9.50 -1.55 -20.43
CA ASN A 36 9.40 -0.89 -21.73
C ASN A 36 8.43 0.30 -21.69
N ASN A 37 7.55 0.34 -20.71
CA ASN A 37 6.63 1.45 -20.44
C ASN A 37 7.20 2.48 -19.46
N GLY A 38 8.39 2.22 -18.87
CA GLY A 38 9.08 3.10 -17.94
C GLY A 38 9.03 2.68 -16.48
N LEU A 39 8.49 1.49 -16.15
CA LEU A 39 8.58 0.91 -14.82
C LEU A 39 10.05 0.61 -14.48
N SER A 40 10.49 0.90 -13.26
CA SER A 40 11.89 0.70 -12.85
C SER A 40 12.31 -0.76 -12.88
N GLN A 41 11.40 -1.69 -12.50
CA GLN A 41 11.67 -3.13 -12.52
C GLN A 41 10.36 -3.94 -12.53
N ASN A 42 10.34 -5.09 -13.24
CA ASN A 42 9.13 -5.89 -13.42
C ASN A 42 8.66 -6.66 -12.15
N THR A 43 9.53 -6.79 -11.14
CA THR A 43 9.14 -7.40 -9.86
C THR A 43 8.53 -6.33 -8.96
N VAL A 44 7.21 -6.28 -8.92
CA VAL A 44 6.42 -5.36 -8.10
C VAL A 44 6.02 -6.08 -6.81
N HIS A 45 6.38 -5.50 -5.66
CA HIS A 45 6.06 -6.04 -4.32
C HIS A 45 4.88 -5.33 -3.68
N ALA A 46 4.65 -4.05 -4.02
CA ALA A 46 3.58 -3.25 -3.47
C ALA A 46 2.93 -2.39 -4.56
N ILE A 47 1.61 -2.26 -4.49
CA ILE A 47 0.81 -1.38 -5.36
C ILE A 47 -0.12 -0.58 -4.47
N LEU A 48 -0.21 0.73 -4.73
CA LEU A 48 -1.08 1.65 -4.02
C LEU A 48 -1.67 2.65 -5.01
N GLN A 49 -2.97 2.95 -4.89
CA GLN A 49 -3.57 4.13 -5.52
C GLN A 49 -3.75 5.18 -4.44
N ASP A 50 -3.17 6.37 -4.65
CA ASP A 50 -3.32 7.48 -3.73
C ASP A 50 -4.63 8.24 -3.94
N LYS A 51 -4.99 9.11 -2.99
CA LYS A 51 -6.20 9.93 -3.02
C LYS A 51 -6.25 10.93 -4.18
N GLN A 52 -5.11 11.21 -4.81
CA GLN A 52 -5.00 12.05 -6.00
C GLN A 52 -5.22 11.26 -7.30
N GLY A 53 -5.27 9.92 -7.20
CA GLY A 53 -5.48 9.00 -8.31
C GLY A 53 -4.21 8.48 -8.96
N PHE A 54 -3.02 8.86 -8.50
CA PHE A 54 -1.77 8.27 -8.95
C PHE A 54 -1.64 6.83 -8.50
N MET A 55 -1.08 5.99 -9.38
CA MET A 55 -0.71 4.62 -9.03
C MET A 55 0.77 4.57 -8.61
N TRP A 56 1.03 3.97 -7.46
CA TRP A 56 2.38 3.78 -6.94
C TRP A 56 2.75 2.31 -7.04
N PHE A 57 3.97 2.04 -7.54
CA PHE A 57 4.51 0.70 -7.69
C PHE A 57 5.82 0.61 -6.95
N GLY A 58 5.82 -0.14 -5.85
CA GLY A 58 7.04 -0.49 -5.13
C GLY A 58 7.70 -1.70 -5.77
N THR A 59 8.87 -1.50 -6.37
CA THR A 59 9.58 -2.56 -7.08
C THR A 59 10.81 -3.04 -6.32
N LYS A 60 11.48 -4.03 -6.86
CA LYS A 60 12.78 -4.48 -6.36
C LYS A 60 13.89 -3.44 -6.59
N ASP A 61 13.69 -2.49 -7.52
CA ASP A 61 14.72 -1.53 -7.92
C ASP A 61 14.15 -0.12 -8.12
N GLY A 62 13.40 0.36 -7.15
CA GLY A 62 12.86 1.72 -7.11
C GLY A 62 11.37 1.78 -6.78
N LEU A 63 10.93 3.00 -6.52
CA LEU A 63 9.54 3.38 -6.36
C LEU A 63 9.10 4.17 -7.58
N ASP A 64 8.01 3.75 -8.21
CA ASP A 64 7.46 4.40 -9.39
C ASP A 64 6.09 4.99 -9.11
N ARG A 65 5.85 6.24 -9.52
CA ARG A 65 4.54 6.89 -9.55
C ARG A 65 4.06 6.99 -11.00
N TYR A 66 2.87 6.50 -11.28
CA TYR A 66 2.24 6.50 -12.59
C TYR A 66 1.01 7.42 -12.61
N ASP A 67 0.95 8.34 -13.57
CA ASP A 67 -0.13 9.32 -13.74
C ASP A 67 -1.21 8.89 -14.74
N GLY A 68 -1.16 7.65 -15.24
CA GLY A 68 -2.00 7.14 -16.32
C GLY A 68 -1.35 7.21 -17.70
N ILE A 69 -0.26 7.95 -17.85
CA ILE A 69 0.46 8.17 -19.12
C ILE A 69 1.94 7.79 -18.97
N SER A 70 2.61 8.27 -17.92
CA SER A 70 4.05 8.15 -17.73
C SER A 70 4.42 7.76 -16.31
N PHE A 71 5.62 7.19 -16.16
CA PHE A 71 6.21 6.88 -14.86
C PHE A 71 7.18 7.96 -14.42
N ARG A 72 7.14 8.31 -13.12
CA ARG A 72 8.17 9.05 -12.42
C ARG A 72 8.84 8.12 -11.42
N ALA A 73 10.11 7.84 -11.60
CA ALA A 73 10.88 6.97 -10.74
C ALA A 73 11.55 7.74 -9.59
N PHE A 74 11.56 7.14 -8.41
CA PHE A 74 12.31 7.56 -7.22
C PHE A 74 13.31 6.46 -6.90
N MET A 75 14.60 6.80 -6.97
CA MET A 75 15.70 5.85 -6.83
C MET A 75 16.80 6.41 -5.96
N LYS A 76 17.61 5.51 -5.37
CA LYS A 76 18.78 5.87 -4.58
C LYS A 76 19.83 6.60 -5.43
N GLU A 77 20.06 6.16 -6.66
CA GLU A 77 21.03 6.72 -7.60
C GLU A 77 20.72 8.15 -7.99
N SER A 78 19.42 8.51 -8.05
CA SER A 78 18.97 9.89 -8.30
C SER A 78 18.97 10.75 -7.03
N GLY A 79 19.26 10.17 -5.87
CA GLY A 79 19.20 10.85 -4.57
C GLY A 79 17.77 11.15 -4.08
N THR A 80 16.74 10.61 -4.75
CA THR A 80 15.34 10.84 -4.42
C THR A 80 14.79 9.80 -3.44
N LEU A 81 15.48 8.69 -3.24
CA LEU A 81 15.14 7.62 -2.30
C LEU A 81 16.42 7.09 -1.65
N GLY A 82 16.35 6.63 -0.39
CA GLY A 82 17.53 6.11 0.30
C GLY A 82 17.83 4.64 0.03
N ASN A 83 16.83 3.88 -0.43
CA ASN A 83 16.95 2.46 -0.76
C ASN A 83 15.95 2.07 -1.85
N ASN A 84 16.37 1.21 -2.80
CA ASN A 84 15.59 0.85 -3.98
C ASN A 84 14.64 -0.33 -3.75
N PHE A 85 14.91 -1.21 -2.79
CA PHE A 85 14.08 -2.40 -2.57
C PHE A 85 12.84 -2.02 -1.75
N ILE A 86 11.71 -1.81 -2.43
CA ILE A 86 10.45 -1.43 -1.81
C ILE A 86 9.67 -2.68 -1.42
N THR A 87 9.25 -2.76 -0.16
CA THR A 87 8.53 -3.91 0.40
C THR A 87 7.06 -3.64 0.62
N SER A 88 6.71 -2.41 1.00
CA SER A 88 5.34 -2.04 1.37
C SER A 88 5.06 -0.56 1.15
N LEU A 89 3.80 -0.23 0.84
CA LEU A 89 3.31 1.14 0.64
C LEU A 89 2.02 1.34 1.41
N TYR A 90 1.88 2.51 2.01
CA TYR A 90 0.64 2.93 2.69
C TYR A 90 0.46 4.44 2.59
N GLU A 91 -0.76 4.91 2.25
CA GLU A 91 -1.12 6.33 2.29
C GLU A 91 -1.85 6.65 3.59
N ASP A 92 -1.35 7.63 4.32
CA ASP A 92 -1.96 8.08 5.56
C ASP A 92 -3.14 9.06 5.34
N GLN A 93 -3.74 9.51 6.46
CA GLN A 93 -4.86 10.44 6.41
C GLN A 93 -4.48 11.81 5.85
N GLN A 94 -3.22 12.20 5.95
CA GLN A 94 -2.65 13.45 5.43
C GLN A 94 -2.23 13.36 3.96
N GLY A 95 -2.33 12.17 3.35
CA GLY A 95 -1.92 11.92 1.96
C GLY A 95 -0.41 11.69 1.81
N GLN A 96 0.32 11.50 2.91
CA GLN A 96 1.73 11.10 2.84
C GLN A 96 1.81 9.61 2.49
N ILE A 97 2.79 9.23 1.64
CA ILE A 97 3.02 7.83 1.30
C ILE A 97 4.16 7.30 2.15
N TRP A 98 3.84 6.35 3.00
CA TRP A 98 4.79 5.61 3.81
C TRP A 98 5.37 4.46 2.99
N ILE A 99 6.70 4.37 2.96
CA ILE A 99 7.46 3.50 2.05
C ILE A 99 8.35 2.60 2.89
N GLY A 100 7.96 1.33 3.02
CA GLY A 100 8.78 0.29 3.62
C GLY A 100 9.84 -0.19 2.65
N THR A 101 11.08 -0.37 3.13
CA THR A 101 12.20 -0.88 2.34
C THR A 101 12.97 -1.97 3.11
N ASP A 102 13.92 -2.64 2.46
CA ASP A 102 14.81 -3.58 3.14
C ASP A 102 15.84 -2.89 4.06
N VAL A 103 15.96 -1.54 4.00
CA VAL A 103 16.86 -0.75 4.85
C VAL A 103 16.15 0.49 5.40
N GLY A 104 15.03 0.28 6.11
CA GLY A 104 14.33 1.34 6.84
C GLY A 104 13.02 1.80 6.23
N LEU A 105 12.47 2.85 6.82
CA LEU A 105 11.18 3.45 6.50
C LEU A 105 11.39 4.84 5.94
N TYR A 106 10.65 5.18 4.90
CA TYR A 106 10.68 6.49 4.27
C TYR A 106 9.26 7.04 4.13
N VAL A 107 9.15 8.37 4.01
CA VAL A 107 7.86 9.06 3.82
C VAL A 107 7.99 10.02 2.64
N TYR A 108 7.12 9.87 1.66
CA TYR A 108 6.93 10.83 0.59
C TYR A 108 5.92 11.90 1.01
N SER A 109 6.31 13.16 0.89
CA SER A 109 5.44 14.31 1.09
C SER A 109 4.91 14.81 -0.26
N PRO A 110 3.58 14.77 -0.51
CA PRO A 110 3.02 15.30 -1.75
C PRO A 110 3.12 16.82 -1.86
N GLU A 111 3.18 17.54 -0.73
CA GLU A 111 3.32 19.00 -0.70
C GLU A 111 4.69 19.47 -1.21
N HIS A 112 5.75 18.74 -0.84
CA HIS A 112 7.13 19.08 -1.20
C HIS A 112 7.68 18.23 -2.35
N GLU A 113 6.96 17.18 -2.75
CA GLU A 113 7.39 16.15 -3.70
C GLU A 113 8.76 15.52 -3.35
N THR A 114 9.05 15.38 -2.05
CA THR A 114 10.29 14.82 -1.51
C THR A 114 10.04 13.52 -0.76
N VAL A 115 11.04 12.65 -0.74
CA VAL A 115 11.08 11.45 0.09
C VAL A 115 12.10 11.67 1.19
N GLU A 116 11.69 11.50 2.44
CA GLU A 116 12.57 11.63 3.59
C GLU A 116 12.61 10.33 4.38
N ARG A 117 13.75 10.06 5.01
CA ARG A 117 13.90 8.90 5.89
C ARG A 117 13.17 9.15 7.21
N PHE A 118 12.28 8.24 7.58
CA PHE A 118 11.66 8.23 8.91
C PHE A 118 12.55 7.44 9.88
N ILE A 119 13.03 8.12 10.95
CA ILE A 119 13.90 7.49 11.94
C ILE A 119 13.04 6.93 13.06
N MET A 120 12.94 5.60 13.10
CA MET A 120 12.27 4.88 14.19
C MET A 120 13.21 4.82 15.41
N LYS A 121 13.22 5.89 16.21
CA LYS A 121 13.93 5.90 17.50
C LYS A 121 12.98 5.37 18.57
N SER A 122 13.29 4.21 19.15
CA SER A 122 12.69 3.73 20.39
C SER A 122 13.71 3.88 21.52
N ASP A 123 13.28 3.83 22.77
CA ASP A 123 14.16 3.86 23.93
C ASP A 123 15.18 2.70 23.98
N LEU A 124 15.00 1.70 23.08
CA LEU A 124 15.88 0.56 22.88
C LEU A 124 16.75 0.69 21.61
N ASP A 125 16.84 1.89 21.01
CA ASP A 125 17.46 2.10 19.71
C ASP A 125 18.95 1.80 19.72
N THR A 126 19.32 0.73 19.01
CA THR A 126 20.71 0.35 18.76
C THR A 126 21.27 0.98 17.48
N GLY A 127 20.51 1.87 16.81
CA GLY A 127 20.91 2.47 15.53
C GLY A 127 20.92 1.48 14.35
N ILE A 128 20.26 0.33 14.51
CA ILE A 128 20.19 -0.70 13.47
C ILE A 128 19.11 -0.32 12.46
N ASP A 129 19.45 -0.40 11.18
CA ASP A 129 18.50 -0.31 10.08
C ASP A 129 17.65 -1.58 10.03
N TYR A 130 16.34 -1.41 10.13
CA TYR A 130 15.40 -2.53 10.07
C TYR A 130 14.87 -2.71 8.63
N THR A 131 14.84 -3.96 8.18
CA THR A 131 14.00 -4.31 7.02
C THR A 131 12.54 -4.17 7.44
N VAL A 132 11.80 -3.31 6.75
CA VAL A 132 10.36 -3.12 6.95
C VAL A 132 9.62 -4.11 6.07
N ASN A 133 8.84 -5.01 6.65
CA ASN A 133 8.04 -5.98 5.89
C ASN A 133 6.68 -5.41 5.51
N LEU A 134 6.09 -4.61 6.40
CA LEU A 134 4.76 -4.04 6.20
C LEU A 134 4.67 -2.67 6.88
N VAL A 135 4.04 -1.74 6.20
CA VAL A 135 3.51 -0.50 6.77
C VAL A 135 2.02 -0.41 6.47
N THR A 136 1.22 -0.04 7.46
CA THR A 136 -0.24 0.13 7.35
C THR A 136 -0.72 1.15 8.39
N GLY A 137 -1.99 1.51 8.36
CA GLY A 137 -2.57 2.41 9.34
C GLY A 137 -3.87 1.89 9.94
N ASP A 138 -4.22 2.42 11.10
CA ASP A 138 -5.50 2.22 11.74
C ASP A 138 -6.49 3.37 11.42
N LYS A 139 -7.73 3.24 11.88
CA LYS A 139 -8.78 4.25 11.66
C LYS A 139 -8.53 5.56 12.41
N ASP A 140 -7.75 5.52 13.47
CA ASP A 140 -7.41 6.68 14.29
C ASP A 140 -6.22 7.47 13.71
N GLY A 141 -5.68 7.00 12.58
CA GLY A 141 -4.55 7.63 11.86
C GLY A 141 -3.19 7.22 12.42
N GLY A 142 -3.13 6.20 13.25
CA GLY A 142 -1.88 5.62 13.70
C GLY A 142 -1.20 4.82 12.60
N ILE A 143 0.12 4.86 12.57
CA ILE A 143 0.95 4.15 11.59
C ILE A 143 1.58 2.94 12.26
N TRP A 144 1.38 1.77 11.66
CA TRP A 144 1.88 0.50 12.15
C TRP A 144 2.95 -0.04 11.21
N VAL A 145 4.08 -0.41 11.78
CA VAL A 145 5.26 -0.88 11.04
C VAL A 145 5.69 -2.24 11.57
N VAL A 146 5.73 -3.23 10.70
CA VAL A 146 6.23 -4.59 11.00
C VAL A 146 7.60 -4.75 10.37
N THR A 147 8.57 -5.17 11.18
CA THR A 147 9.95 -5.38 10.71
C THR A 147 10.28 -6.86 10.58
N GLN A 148 11.31 -7.19 9.79
CA GLN A 148 11.81 -8.55 9.64
C GLN A 148 12.34 -9.12 10.97
N SER A 149 12.86 -8.28 11.86
CA SER A 149 13.32 -8.67 13.20
C SER A 149 12.17 -8.92 14.19
N GLN A 150 10.92 -8.98 13.68
CA GLN A 150 9.71 -9.28 14.45
C GLN A 150 9.29 -8.19 15.46
N ALA A 151 9.73 -6.97 15.28
CA ALA A 151 9.21 -5.84 16.03
C ALA A 151 7.97 -5.25 15.34
N VAL A 152 7.00 -4.82 16.14
CA VAL A 152 5.83 -4.06 15.70
C VAL A 152 5.87 -2.70 16.34
N PHE A 153 6.08 -1.70 15.51
CA PHE A 153 6.07 -0.31 15.96
C PHE A 153 4.72 0.33 15.63
N TYR A 154 4.27 1.13 16.56
CA TYR A 154 3.15 2.04 16.40
C TYR A 154 3.63 3.47 16.50
N TYR A 155 3.38 4.26 15.47
CA TYR A 155 3.65 5.69 15.48
C TYR A 155 2.35 6.47 15.44
N ASN A 156 2.18 7.41 16.38
CA ASN A 156 1.07 8.35 16.38
C ASN A 156 1.55 9.70 15.84
N PRO A 157 1.12 10.11 14.62
CA PRO A 157 1.56 11.38 14.02
C PRO A 157 1.13 12.62 14.80
N GLN A 158 -0.01 12.56 15.51
CA GLN A 158 -0.55 13.69 16.26
C GLN A 158 0.27 14.00 17.51
N THR A 159 0.79 12.97 18.18
CA THR A 159 1.58 13.11 19.41
C THR A 159 3.07 12.95 19.20
N ASN A 160 3.48 12.61 17.97
CA ASN A 160 4.86 12.25 17.60
C ASN A 160 5.46 11.15 18.48
N LYS A 161 4.61 10.21 18.92
CA LYS A 161 5.02 9.14 19.84
C LYS A 161 5.18 7.82 19.08
N LEU A 162 6.35 7.20 19.27
CA LEU A 162 6.66 5.87 18.75
C LEU A 162 6.66 4.86 19.92
N ILE A 163 5.98 3.73 19.74
CA ILE A 163 5.88 2.64 20.70
C ILE A 163 6.27 1.34 20.02
N ASN A 164 7.08 0.49 20.66
CA ASN A 164 7.28 -0.88 20.25
C ASN A 164 6.33 -1.80 21.03
N TYR A 165 5.34 -2.39 20.35
CA TYR A 165 4.26 -3.12 21.01
C TYR A 165 4.59 -4.57 21.34
N LEU A 166 5.47 -5.19 20.58
CA LEU A 166 5.70 -6.65 20.70
C LEU A 166 7.14 -6.99 21.11
N SER A 167 7.84 -6.04 21.72
CA SER A 167 9.12 -6.34 22.35
C SER A 167 8.89 -6.82 23.78
N ASP A 168 9.44 -7.99 24.14
CA ASP A 168 9.81 -8.24 25.52
C ASP A 168 10.95 -7.28 25.93
N GLN A 169 11.41 -7.35 27.16
CA GLN A 169 12.56 -6.54 27.62
C GLN A 169 13.83 -6.77 26.78
N SER A 170 13.90 -7.80 25.94
CA SER A 170 14.97 -8.08 25.00
C SER A 170 14.67 -7.61 23.56
N GLY A 171 13.50 -7.01 23.31
CA GLY A 171 13.10 -6.53 21.98
C GLY A 171 12.69 -7.61 20.99
N ARG A 172 12.43 -8.83 21.46
CA ARG A 172 12.05 -9.98 20.61
C ARG A 172 10.63 -10.44 20.88
N LEU A 173 9.90 -10.76 19.80
CA LEU A 173 8.64 -11.51 19.93
C LEU A 173 8.93 -12.91 20.51
N LYS A 174 8.12 -13.31 21.47
CA LYS A 174 8.16 -14.68 22.02
C LYS A 174 7.62 -15.74 21.05
N PHE A 175 7.05 -15.35 19.93
CA PHE A 175 6.32 -16.21 18.99
C PHE A 175 6.77 -15.91 17.56
N GLY A 176 7.17 -16.89 16.80
CA GLY A 176 7.40 -16.98 15.36
C GLY A 176 7.52 -15.69 14.52
N SER A 177 7.67 -15.81 13.21
CA SER A 177 7.73 -14.64 12.33
C SER A 177 6.34 -14.05 12.09
N LEU A 178 6.20 -12.72 12.18
CA LEU A 178 5.00 -11.98 11.77
C LEU A 178 4.86 -12.03 10.25
N GLY A 179 3.72 -12.52 9.78
CA GLY A 179 3.36 -12.54 8.37
C GLY A 179 2.67 -11.27 7.93
N GLN A 180 1.52 -10.98 8.48
CA GLN A 180 0.67 -9.87 8.11
C GLN A 180 0.01 -9.23 9.34
N LEU A 181 -0.35 -7.95 9.18
CA LEU A 181 -1.14 -7.19 10.13
C LEU A 181 -2.27 -6.51 9.36
N TYR A 182 -3.50 -6.63 9.86
CA TYR A 182 -4.70 -6.09 9.23
C TYR A 182 -5.64 -5.48 10.27
N PHE A 183 -6.27 -4.35 9.95
CA PHE A 183 -7.33 -3.75 10.76
C PHE A 183 -8.68 -3.96 10.09
N ASP A 184 -9.63 -4.53 10.80
CA ASP A 184 -10.99 -4.72 10.30
C ASP A 184 -11.86 -3.45 10.43
N SER A 185 -13.15 -3.59 10.07
CA SER A 185 -14.12 -2.49 10.13
C SER A 185 -14.35 -1.94 11.53
N ASP A 186 -14.03 -2.68 12.56
CA ASP A 186 -14.22 -2.27 13.97
C ASP A 186 -12.91 -1.79 14.61
N ASN A 187 -11.85 -1.60 13.79
CA ASN A 187 -10.49 -1.21 14.21
C ASN A 187 -9.81 -2.26 15.09
N VAL A 188 -10.23 -3.54 14.96
CA VAL A 188 -9.56 -4.65 15.63
C VAL A 188 -8.33 -5.05 14.81
N CYS A 189 -7.19 -5.13 15.49
CA CYS A 189 -5.92 -5.55 14.88
C CYS A 189 -5.83 -7.06 14.79
N TRP A 190 -5.71 -7.60 13.60
CA TRP A 190 -5.47 -9.03 13.32
C TRP A 190 -4.00 -9.23 12.95
N LEU A 191 -3.35 -10.16 13.64
CA LEU A 191 -1.94 -10.50 13.42
C LEU A 191 -1.82 -11.94 12.93
N ASP A 192 -1.18 -12.14 11.78
CA ASP A 192 -0.73 -13.46 11.34
C ASP A 192 0.66 -13.74 11.94
N ILE A 193 0.72 -14.70 12.86
CA ILE A 193 1.95 -15.17 13.49
C ILE A 193 2.28 -16.55 12.94
N ARG A 194 3.29 -16.64 12.09
CA ARG A 194 3.78 -17.91 11.56
C ARG A 194 4.53 -18.65 12.67
N CYS A 195 3.90 -19.66 13.24
CA CYS A 195 4.52 -20.54 14.21
C CYS A 195 5.52 -21.46 13.48
N LEU A 196 6.81 -21.35 13.80
CA LEU A 196 7.79 -22.39 13.47
C LEU A 196 7.47 -23.58 14.42
N LEU A 197 6.86 -24.64 13.88
CA LEU A 197 6.80 -25.92 14.57
C LEU A 197 8.23 -26.44 14.70
N TYR A 198 8.83 -26.27 15.85
CA TYR A 198 10.01 -27.04 16.22
C TYR A 198 9.53 -28.47 16.51
N THR A 199 9.79 -29.38 15.61
CA THR A 199 9.87 -30.80 15.98
C THR A 199 11.22 -30.98 16.67
N SER A 200 11.22 -31.07 17.99
CA SER A 200 12.35 -31.63 18.74
C SER A 200 12.36 -33.12 18.45
N ASP A 201 13.33 -33.60 17.67
CA ASP A 201 13.79 -34.97 17.71
C ASP A 201 14.50 -35.26 19.04
#